data_37f0df51f33496bb3bb62aab128552fc
#
_entry.id   37f0df51f33496bb3bb62aab128552fc
#
_cell.length_a   1.000
_cell.length_b   1.000
_cell.length_c   1.000
_cell.angle_alpha   90.00
_cell.angle_beta   90.00
_cell.angle_gamma   90.00
#
_symmetry.space_group_name_H-M   'P 1'
#
loop_
_entity.id
_entity.type
_entity.pdbx_description
1 polymer ?
#
loop_
_entity_poly.entity_id
_entity_poly.type
_entity_poly.pdbx_seq_one_letter_code
_entity_poly.pdbx_strand_id
1 'polypeptide(L)'
;EYDREKRKILPFSRLEIVNRRLNRGETAPFLRATENAELPCIEVDVNFSLGYAPGEGQALQEEMLESRKKYKGYISLFAPDEDLFFLHLLLHQYKESELMFMVERSKELDLYKLADIYYLWREGSLDEARIKKLARAYGIEKKAGAVLRQAGAVFDDEGLLCAAEEYGLE
;
A
#
# COMPACT_ATOMS: atom_id res chain seq x y z
N GLU A 1 4.14 0.06 -21.35
CA GLU A 1 4.85 1.30 -21.00
C GLU A 1 4.35 2.44 -21.89
N TYR A 2 4.25 3.68 -21.35
CA TYR A 2 3.88 4.86 -22.14
C TYR A 2 5.14 5.58 -22.64
N ASP A 3 5.33 5.59 -23.95
CA ASP A 3 6.39 6.35 -24.62
C ASP A 3 5.93 7.82 -24.76
N ARG A 4 6.53 8.71 -23.96
CA ARG A 4 6.17 10.14 -23.92
C ARG A 4 6.52 10.88 -25.21
N GLU A 5 7.60 10.49 -25.90
CA GLU A 5 8.02 11.13 -27.14
C GLU A 5 7.08 10.78 -28.30
N LYS A 6 6.72 9.51 -28.40
CA LYS A 6 5.82 9.02 -29.47
C LYS A 6 4.34 9.14 -29.11
N ARG A 7 4.02 9.50 -27.84
CA ARG A 7 2.66 9.52 -27.29
C ARG A 7 1.88 8.22 -27.53
N LYS A 8 2.56 7.09 -27.36
CA LYS A 8 2.01 5.76 -27.63
C LYS A 8 2.21 4.83 -26.46
N ILE A 9 1.24 3.93 -26.28
CA ILE A 9 1.37 2.81 -25.36
C ILE A 9 2.10 1.70 -26.10
N LEU A 10 3.23 1.28 -25.53
CA LEU A 10 4.00 0.14 -25.98
C LEU A 10 3.65 -1.09 -25.13
N PRO A 11 3.61 -2.29 -25.70
CA PRO A 11 3.37 -3.50 -24.92
C PRO A 11 4.54 -3.76 -23.97
N PHE A 12 4.23 -4.31 -22.81
CA PHE A 12 5.26 -4.83 -21.90
C PHE A 12 5.87 -6.10 -22.48
N SER A 13 7.15 -6.28 -22.27
CA SER A 13 7.81 -7.53 -22.62
C SER A 13 7.28 -8.68 -21.75
N ARG A 14 7.35 -9.91 -22.28
CA ARG A 14 6.95 -11.09 -21.51
C ARG A 14 7.74 -11.24 -20.21
N LEU A 15 9.02 -10.87 -20.23
CA LEU A 15 9.89 -10.93 -19.05
C LEU A 15 9.42 -9.96 -17.97
N GLU A 16 9.07 -8.73 -18.33
CA GLU A 16 8.53 -7.74 -17.39
C GLU A 16 7.22 -8.20 -16.78
N ILE A 17 6.29 -8.73 -17.58
CA ILE A 17 5.01 -9.25 -17.10
C ILE A 17 5.24 -10.38 -16.08
N VAL A 18 6.14 -11.31 -16.38
CA VAL A 18 6.48 -12.43 -15.51
C VAL A 18 7.16 -11.93 -14.23
N ASN A 19 8.11 -11.00 -14.36
CA ASN A 19 8.82 -10.44 -13.21
C ASN A 19 7.87 -9.72 -12.24
N ARG A 20 6.95 -8.89 -12.74
CA ARG A 20 5.94 -8.22 -11.91
C ARG A 20 5.08 -9.24 -11.15
N ARG A 21 4.62 -10.29 -11.82
CA ARG A 21 3.79 -11.33 -11.20
C ARG A 21 4.51 -12.12 -10.12
N LEU A 22 5.75 -12.52 -10.37
CA LEU A 22 6.50 -13.42 -9.47
C LEU A 22 7.21 -12.68 -8.34
N ASN A 23 7.68 -11.46 -8.60
CA ASN A 23 8.56 -10.75 -7.66
C ASN A 23 7.93 -9.50 -7.05
N ARG A 24 6.74 -9.08 -7.52
CA ARG A 24 6.08 -7.88 -7.03
C ARG A 24 4.62 -8.09 -6.63
N GLY A 25 4.04 -9.25 -6.93
CA GLY A 25 2.66 -9.56 -6.61
C GLY A 25 1.65 -8.61 -7.30
N GLU A 26 1.98 -8.14 -8.52
CA GLU A 26 1.17 -7.19 -9.28
C GLU A 26 1.00 -7.60 -10.74
N THR A 27 -0.03 -7.11 -11.40
CA THR A 27 -0.16 -7.23 -12.87
C THR A 27 0.72 -6.21 -13.58
N ALA A 28 0.90 -6.36 -14.89
CA ALA A 28 1.36 -5.24 -15.69
C ALA A 28 0.31 -4.12 -15.63
N PRO A 29 0.71 -2.84 -15.55
CA PRO A 29 -0.22 -1.73 -15.45
C PRO A 29 -1.20 -1.67 -16.61
N PHE A 30 -2.43 -1.29 -16.32
CA PHE A 30 -3.40 -0.91 -17.33
C PHE A 30 -3.16 0.54 -17.71
N LEU A 31 -2.88 0.77 -18.99
CA LEU A 31 -2.54 2.09 -19.49
C LEU A 31 -3.62 2.61 -20.42
N ARG A 32 -3.98 3.87 -20.27
CA ARG A 32 -4.88 4.58 -21.16
C ARG A 32 -4.28 5.91 -21.56
N ALA A 33 -3.99 6.10 -22.84
CA ALA A 33 -3.60 7.41 -23.36
C ALA A 33 -4.79 8.39 -23.31
N THR A 34 -4.51 9.64 -23.02
CA THR A 34 -5.49 10.73 -23.00
C THR A 34 -5.10 11.82 -23.99
N GLU A 35 -6.05 12.70 -24.32
CA GLU A 35 -5.80 13.89 -25.13
C GLU A 35 -5.28 15.08 -24.30
N ASN A 36 -5.31 14.96 -22.96
CA ASN A 36 -4.85 16.00 -22.06
C ASN A 36 -3.32 16.07 -22.07
N ALA A 37 -2.76 17.23 -22.40
CA ALA A 37 -1.31 17.43 -22.47
C ALA A 37 -0.61 17.33 -21.10
N GLU A 38 -1.30 17.72 -20.02
CA GLU A 38 -0.79 17.66 -18.65
C GLU A 38 -0.90 16.25 -18.05
N LEU A 39 -1.88 15.47 -18.50
CA LEU A 39 -2.09 14.08 -18.08
C LEU A 39 -2.18 13.16 -19.32
N PRO A 40 -1.06 12.95 -20.01
CA PRO A 40 -1.06 12.24 -21.30
C PRO A 40 -1.36 10.75 -21.21
N CYS A 41 -1.23 10.16 -20.01
CA CYS A 41 -1.51 8.76 -19.76
C CYS A 41 -2.07 8.57 -18.35
N ILE A 42 -3.10 7.74 -18.23
CA ILE A 42 -3.61 7.22 -16.97
C ILE A 42 -3.05 5.81 -16.81
N GLU A 43 -2.50 5.53 -15.64
CA GLU A 43 -1.95 4.24 -15.25
C GLU A 43 -2.71 3.70 -14.04
N VAL A 44 -3.09 2.43 -14.10
CA VAL A 44 -3.73 1.72 -12.99
C VAL A 44 -2.99 0.43 -12.73
N ASP A 45 -2.35 0.34 -11.59
CA ASP A 45 -1.73 -0.88 -11.09
C ASP A 45 -2.74 -1.72 -10.32
N VAL A 46 -2.70 -3.03 -10.53
CA VAL A 46 -3.51 -3.97 -9.77
C VAL A 46 -2.58 -4.93 -9.04
N ASN A 47 -2.57 -4.81 -7.72
CA ASN A 47 -1.87 -5.72 -6.83
C ASN A 47 -2.80 -6.87 -6.45
N PHE A 48 -2.30 -8.09 -6.52
CA PHE A 48 -2.98 -9.32 -6.11
C PHE A 48 -2.26 -10.02 -4.95
N SER A 49 -1.29 -9.36 -4.34
CA SER A 49 -0.59 -9.81 -3.13
C SER A 49 -0.22 -8.61 -2.27
N LEU A 50 -0.39 -8.75 -0.97
CA LEU A 50 0.03 -7.74 0.01
C LEU A 50 1.54 -7.77 0.27
N GLY A 51 2.21 -8.86 -0.11
CA GLY A 51 3.66 -8.99 -0.07
C GLY A 51 4.28 -9.11 -1.47
N TYR A 52 5.50 -9.63 -1.51
CA TYR A 52 6.22 -9.84 -2.79
C TYR A 52 5.90 -11.18 -3.42
N ALA A 53 5.75 -12.21 -2.61
CA ALA A 53 5.43 -13.54 -3.11
C ALA A 53 3.93 -13.63 -3.46
N PRO A 54 3.58 -14.34 -4.53
CA PRO A 54 2.18 -14.64 -4.84
C PRO A 54 1.50 -15.35 -3.66
N GLY A 55 0.35 -14.83 -3.23
CA GLY A 55 -0.41 -15.36 -2.10
C GLY A 55 0.05 -14.89 -0.71
N GLU A 56 1.13 -14.12 -0.62
CA GLU A 56 1.53 -13.51 0.66
C GLU A 56 0.45 -12.54 1.13
N GLY A 57 -0.06 -12.76 2.35
CA GLY A 57 -1.14 -11.95 2.92
C GLY A 57 -2.53 -12.24 2.34
N GLN A 58 -2.72 -13.36 1.64
CA GLN A 58 -3.98 -13.70 0.98
C GLN A 58 -5.18 -13.68 1.93
N ALA A 59 -5.08 -14.27 3.12
CA ALA A 59 -6.19 -14.31 4.08
C ALA A 59 -6.62 -12.89 4.52
N LEU A 60 -5.66 -12.00 4.76
CA LEU A 60 -5.96 -10.60 5.08
C LEU A 60 -6.59 -9.87 3.87
N GLN A 61 -6.10 -10.15 2.67
CA GLN A 61 -6.66 -9.58 1.44
C GLN A 61 -8.11 -10.05 1.20
N GLU A 62 -8.41 -11.31 1.46
CA GLU A 62 -9.77 -11.86 1.39
C GLU A 62 -10.69 -11.15 2.39
N GLU A 63 -10.26 -10.97 3.65
CA GLU A 63 -11.03 -10.22 4.65
C GLU A 63 -11.24 -8.76 4.22
N MET A 64 -10.25 -8.09 3.66
CA MET A 64 -10.39 -6.73 3.10
C MET A 64 -11.44 -6.68 1.99
N LEU A 65 -11.47 -7.67 1.11
CA LEU A 65 -12.44 -7.74 0.02
C LEU A 65 -13.86 -8.08 0.51
N GLU A 66 -13.98 -8.91 1.54
CA GLU A 66 -15.27 -9.27 2.14
C GLU A 66 -15.87 -8.12 2.95
N SER A 67 -15.04 -7.37 3.68
CA SER A 67 -15.46 -6.22 4.50
C SER A 67 -15.80 -4.97 3.70
N ARG A 68 -15.55 -4.98 2.38
CA ARG A 68 -15.68 -3.79 1.54
C ARG A 68 -17.07 -3.15 1.63
N LYS A 69 -17.07 -1.85 1.81
CA LYS A 69 -18.28 -1.02 1.84
C LYS A 69 -18.28 -0.07 0.65
N LYS A 70 -19.49 0.28 0.20
CA LYS A 70 -19.63 1.29 -0.86
C LYS A 70 -19.19 2.65 -0.32
N TYR A 71 -18.25 3.28 -0.98
CA TYR A 71 -17.80 4.61 -0.62
C TYR A 71 -18.89 5.65 -0.95
N LYS A 72 -19.21 6.51 0.03
CA LYS A 72 -20.24 7.53 -0.13
C LYS A 72 -19.77 8.57 -1.15
N GLY A 73 -20.63 8.89 -2.10
CA GLY A 73 -20.39 9.94 -3.11
C GLY A 73 -19.84 9.42 -4.44
N TYR A 74 -19.34 8.20 -4.53
CA TYR A 74 -18.86 7.61 -5.77
C TYR A 74 -19.65 6.35 -6.13
N ILE A 75 -20.21 6.32 -7.34
CA ILE A 75 -20.93 5.14 -7.84
C ILE A 75 -19.91 4.06 -8.15
N SER A 76 -20.15 2.86 -7.66
CA SER A 76 -19.32 1.66 -7.90
C SER A 76 -17.91 1.69 -7.29
N LEU A 77 -17.61 2.60 -6.38
CA LEU A 77 -16.39 2.56 -5.62
C LEU A 77 -16.63 1.84 -4.29
N PHE A 78 -15.75 0.90 -3.97
CA PHE A 78 -15.77 0.16 -2.72
C PHE A 78 -14.40 0.28 -2.06
N ALA A 79 -14.39 0.38 -0.73
CA ALA A 79 -13.19 0.36 0.09
C ALA A 79 -13.37 -0.65 1.23
N PRO A 80 -12.30 -1.27 1.75
CA PRO A 80 -12.36 -2.00 3.00
C PRO A 80 -12.82 -1.08 4.14
N ASP A 81 -13.12 -1.64 5.31
CA ASP A 81 -13.32 -0.80 6.48
C ASP A 81 -12.01 -0.07 6.88
N GLU A 82 -12.14 0.95 7.72
CA GLU A 82 -11.01 1.85 8.03
C GLU A 82 -9.83 1.14 8.69
N ASP A 83 -10.08 0.18 9.60
CA ASP A 83 -9.00 -0.55 10.28
C ASP A 83 -8.22 -1.44 9.30
N LEU A 84 -8.93 -2.14 8.41
CA LEU A 84 -8.30 -2.98 7.38
C LEU A 84 -7.59 -2.11 6.32
N PHE A 85 -8.16 -0.96 5.98
CA PHE A 85 -7.50 -0.01 5.10
C PHE A 85 -6.21 0.55 5.73
N PHE A 86 -6.25 0.85 7.02
CA PHE A 86 -5.05 1.27 7.75
C PHE A 86 -3.95 0.21 7.73
N LEU A 87 -4.30 -1.06 8.02
CA LEU A 87 -3.35 -2.17 7.90
C LEU A 87 -2.80 -2.33 6.48
N HIS A 88 -3.63 -2.10 5.46
CA HIS A 88 -3.17 -2.10 4.07
C HIS A 88 -2.12 -1.03 3.82
N LEU A 89 -2.33 0.20 4.29
CA LEU A 89 -1.35 1.29 4.15
C LEU A 89 -0.02 0.95 4.83
N LEU A 90 -0.07 0.38 6.04
CA LEU A 90 1.14 -0.05 6.76
C LEU A 90 1.91 -1.11 5.96
N LEU A 91 1.22 -2.14 5.47
CA LEU A 91 1.87 -3.21 4.69
C LEU A 91 2.41 -2.71 3.35
N HIS A 92 1.70 -1.80 2.70
CA HIS A 92 2.13 -1.23 1.43
C HIS A 92 3.40 -0.41 1.61
N GLN A 93 3.46 0.45 2.63
CA GLN A 93 4.66 1.22 2.98
C GLN A 93 5.82 0.31 3.36
N TYR A 94 5.57 -0.72 4.20
CA TYR A 94 6.59 -1.69 4.58
C TYR A 94 7.18 -2.40 3.35
N LYS A 95 6.32 -2.91 2.47
CA LYS A 95 6.70 -3.57 1.24
C LYS A 95 7.63 -2.69 0.40
N GLU A 96 7.32 -1.43 0.23
CA GLU A 96 8.13 -0.52 -0.57
C GLU A 96 9.45 -0.16 0.12
N SER A 97 9.46 -0.01 1.44
CA SER A 97 10.69 0.30 2.19
C SER A 97 11.75 -0.80 2.14
N GLU A 98 11.35 -2.05 1.89
CA GLU A 98 12.25 -3.19 1.76
C GLU A 98 12.77 -3.44 0.33
N LEU A 99 12.20 -2.78 -0.67
CA LEU A 99 12.68 -2.93 -2.03
C LEU A 99 13.99 -2.18 -2.24
N MET A 100 15.08 -2.92 -2.49
CA MET A 100 16.37 -2.34 -2.84
C MET A 100 16.26 -1.28 -3.95
N PHE A 101 15.44 -1.53 -4.95
CA PHE A 101 15.13 -0.60 -6.03
C PHE A 101 14.50 0.72 -5.55
N MET A 102 13.69 0.69 -4.50
CA MET A 102 13.11 1.90 -3.91
C MET A 102 14.13 2.64 -3.06
N VAL A 103 14.96 1.89 -2.31
CA VAL A 103 16.08 2.43 -1.52
C VAL A 103 17.10 3.12 -2.45
N GLU A 104 17.50 2.50 -3.55
CA GLU A 104 18.41 3.10 -4.54
C GLU A 104 17.87 4.38 -5.16
N ARG A 105 16.55 4.57 -5.18
CA ARG A 105 15.89 5.78 -5.69
C ARG A 105 15.46 6.77 -4.59
N SER A 106 15.84 6.51 -3.35
CA SER A 106 15.42 7.29 -2.16
C SER A 106 13.90 7.44 -2.07
N LYS A 107 13.17 6.35 -2.38
CA LYS A 107 11.70 6.28 -2.32
C LYS A 107 11.19 5.40 -1.19
N GLU A 108 12.08 4.83 -0.38
CA GLU A 108 11.77 4.03 0.80
C GLU A 108 11.02 4.82 1.88
N LEU A 109 11.27 6.13 1.94
CA LEU A 109 10.58 7.07 2.81
C LEU A 109 9.69 8.00 1.98
N ASP A 110 8.58 7.49 1.51
CA ASP A 110 7.61 8.30 0.78
C ASP A 110 6.76 9.09 1.76
N LEU A 111 7.10 10.37 1.95
CA LEU A 111 6.47 11.25 2.94
C LEU A 111 4.95 11.35 2.79
N TYR A 112 4.42 11.29 1.58
CA TYR A 112 2.97 11.38 1.42
C TYR A 112 2.26 10.12 1.93
N LYS A 113 2.86 8.94 1.80
CA LYS A 113 2.30 7.70 2.34
C LYS A 113 2.37 7.65 3.86
N LEU A 114 3.47 8.12 4.43
CA LEU A 114 3.59 8.28 5.88
C LEU A 114 2.59 9.33 6.39
N ALA A 115 2.33 10.39 5.62
CA ALA A 115 1.31 11.38 5.95
C ALA A 115 -0.10 10.78 5.93
N ASP A 116 -0.44 9.93 4.94
CA ASP A 116 -1.72 9.24 4.91
C ASP A 116 -1.92 8.36 6.16
N ILE A 117 -0.87 7.62 6.57
CA ILE A 117 -0.88 6.84 7.80
C ILE A 117 -1.08 7.72 9.03
N TYR A 118 -0.32 8.82 9.13
CA TYR A 118 -0.39 9.77 10.23
C TYR A 118 -1.78 10.42 10.35
N TYR A 119 -2.33 10.92 9.25
CA TYR A 119 -3.65 11.56 9.26
C TYR A 119 -4.78 10.59 9.57
N LEU A 120 -4.73 9.38 9.04
CA LEU A 120 -5.72 8.36 9.35
C LEU A 120 -5.65 7.93 10.82
N TRP A 121 -4.44 7.84 11.40
CA TRP A 121 -4.23 7.61 12.83
C TRP A 121 -4.82 8.72 13.69
N ARG A 122 -4.59 9.98 13.35
CA ARG A 122 -4.98 11.14 14.16
C ARG A 122 -6.45 11.50 14.03
N GLU A 123 -7.03 11.38 12.89
CA GLU A 123 -8.38 11.86 12.55
C GLU A 123 -9.36 10.72 12.25
N GLY A 124 -8.86 9.51 12.04
CA GLY A 124 -9.68 8.34 11.76
C GLY A 124 -10.44 7.84 12.98
N SER A 125 -11.46 7.05 12.74
CA SER A 125 -12.22 6.34 13.77
C SER A 125 -11.67 4.92 13.99
N LEU A 126 -10.34 4.80 14.05
CA LEU A 126 -9.65 3.52 14.13
C LEU A 126 -9.88 2.83 15.48
N ASP A 127 -10.17 1.54 15.44
CA ASP A 127 -10.17 0.68 16.62
C ASP A 127 -8.77 0.04 16.78
N GLU A 128 -7.92 0.71 17.58
CA GLU A 128 -6.54 0.27 17.82
C GLU A 128 -6.46 -1.18 18.34
N ALA A 129 -7.39 -1.57 19.23
CA ALA A 129 -7.42 -2.92 19.78
C ALA A 129 -7.74 -3.96 18.70
N ARG A 130 -8.66 -3.63 17.80
CA ARG A 130 -8.99 -4.48 16.64
C ARG A 130 -7.83 -4.56 15.66
N ILE A 131 -7.19 -3.44 15.32
CA ILE A 131 -6.01 -3.39 14.42
C ILE A 131 -4.90 -4.29 14.96
N LYS A 132 -4.59 -4.18 16.26
CA LYS A 132 -3.59 -5.02 16.92
C LYS A 132 -3.96 -6.49 16.90
N LYS A 133 -5.23 -6.82 17.16
CA LYS A 133 -5.74 -8.20 17.07
C LYS A 133 -5.61 -8.77 15.66
N LEU A 134 -5.96 -7.99 14.64
CA LEU A 134 -5.82 -8.37 13.23
C LEU A 134 -4.35 -8.55 12.85
N ALA A 135 -3.47 -7.61 13.23
CA ALA A 135 -2.05 -7.71 12.97
C ALA A 135 -1.45 -9.01 13.53
N ARG A 136 -1.85 -9.39 14.75
CA ARG A 136 -1.46 -10.68 15.37
C ARG A 136 -2.01 -11.88 14.62
N ALA A 137 -3.30 -11.87 14.31
CA ALA A 137 -3.96 -12.97 13.62
C ALA A 137 -3.31 -13.29 12.27
N TYR A 138 -2.82 -12.27 11.58
CA TYR A 138 -2.16 -12.38 10.27
C TYR A 138 -0.64 -12.39 10.31
N GLY A 139 -0.02 -12.32 11.50
CA GLY A 139 1.44 -12.40 11.67
C GLY A 139 2.20 -11.21 11.05
N ILE A 140 1.56 -10.04 11.01
CA ILE A 140 2.12 -8.82 10.40
C ILE A 140 2.56 -7.76 11.42
N GLU A 141 2.57 -8.10 12.71
CA GLU A 141 2.88 -7.17 13.81
C GLU A 141 4.19 -6.43 13.59
N LYS A 142 5.28 -7.16 13.32
CA LYS A 142 6.59 -6.55 13.11
C LYS A 142 6.61 -5.57 11.95
N LYS A 143 5.93 -5.92 10.86
CA LYS A 143 5.83 -5.06 9.67
C LYS A 143 5.06 -3.78 9.99
N ALA A 144 3.91 -3.93 10.64
CA ALA A 144 3.07 -2.81 11.05
C ALA A 144 3.80 -1.88 12.04
N GLY A 145 4.41 -2.45 13.08
CA GLY A 145 5.16 -1.69 14.09
C GLY A 145 6.34 -0.92 13.48
N ALA A 146 7.08 -1.51 12.53
CA ALA A 146 8.17 -0.82 11.86
C ALA A 146 7.71 0.46 11.14
N VAL A 147 6.58 0.40 10.46
CA VAL A 147 6.03 1.56 9.75
C VAL A 147 5.41 2.58 10.71
N LEU A 148 4.73 2.14 11.77
CA LEU A 148 4.24 3.04 12.82
C LEU A 148 5.39 3.81 13.45
N ARG A 149 6.52 3.15 13.73
CA ARG A 149 7.75 3.80 14.24
C ARG A 149 8.31 4.82 13.24
N GLN A 150 8.34 4.49 11.95
CA GLN A 150 8.77 5.44 10.91
C GLN A 150 7.87 6.68 10.88
N ALA A 151 6.56 6.50 10.85
CA ALA A 151 5.61 7.60 10.83
C ALA A 151 5.72 8.44 12.12
N GLY A 152 5.78 7.80 13.29
CA GLY A 152 5.96 8.48 14.57
C GLY A 152 7.22 9.32 14.64
N ALA A 153 8.35 8.79 14.13
CA ALA A 153 9.61 9.52 14.10
C ALA A 153 9.58 10.70 13.10
N VAL A 154 8.93 10.56 11.96
CA VAL A 154 8.85 11.61 10.94
C VAL A 154 7.96 12.77 11.38
N PHE A 155 6.84 12.46 12.05
CA PHE A 155 5.85 13.47 12.46
C PHE A 155 5.95 13.86 13.95
N ASP A 156 6.96 13.35 14.67
CA ASP A 156 7.17 13.59 16.10
C ASP A 156 5.90 13.27 16.93
N ASP A 157 5.30 12.10 16.64
CA ASP A 157 4.04 11.66 17.24
C ASP A 157 4.28 10.53 18.25
N GLU A 158 4.17 10.86 19.54
CA GLU A 158 4.34 9.91 20.65
C GLU A 158 3.31 8.78 20.63
N GLY A 159 2.09 9.03 20.15
CA GLY A 159 1.03 8.01 20.07
C GLY A 159 1.40 6.90 19.09
N LEU A 160 1.91 7.27 17.91
CA LEU A 160 2.41 6.29 16.92
C LEU A 160 3.63 5.53 17.43
N LEU A 161 4.54 6.21 18.17
CA LEU A 161 5.71 5.57 18.75
C LEU A 161 5.30 4.56 19.84
N CYS A 162 4.39 4.92 20.74
CA CYS A 162 3.84 4.02 21.76
C CYS A 162 3.12 2.82 21.10
N ALA A 163 2.30 3.08 20.08
CA ALA A 163 1.65 2.01 19.35
C ALA A 163 2.67 1.04 18.71
N ALA A 164 3.76 1.56 18.15
CA ALA A 164 4.82 0.73 17.57
C ALA A 164 5.46 -0.21 18.60
N GLU A 165 5.72 0.28 19.83
CA GLU A 165 6.27 -0.53 20.92
C GLU A 165 5.36 -1.69 21.31
N GLU A 166 4.04 -1.47 21.30
CA GLU A 166 3.05 -2.51 21.58
C GLU A 166 3.04 -3.66 20.56
N TYR A 167 3.61 -3.49 19.40
CA TYR A 167 3.80 -4.52 18.38
C TYR A 167 5.09 -5.35 18.55
N GLY A 168 5.77 -5.21 19.72
CA GLY A 168 6.91 -6.04 20.07
C GLY A 168 8.19 -5.70 19.35
N LEU A 169 8.34 -4.43 18.94
CA LEU A 169 9.61 -3.88 18.47
C LEU A 169 10.31 -3.23 19.67
N GLU A 170 11.16 -3.99 20.36
CA GLU A 170 12.15 -3.45 21.28
C GLU A 170 13.24 -2.67 20.55
#